data_49456cfff9655b9cdb21d7ae46ed7a26
#
_entry.id   49456cfff9655b9cdb21d7ae46ed7a26
#
_cell.length_a   1.000
_cell.length_b   1.000
_cell.length_c   1.000
_cell.angle_alpha   90.00
_cell.angle_beta   90.00
_cell.angle_gamma   90.00
#
_symmetry.space_group_name_H-M   'P 1'
#
loop_
_entity.id
_entity.type
_entity.pdbx_description
1 polymer ?
#
loop_
_entity_poly.entity_id
_entity_poly.type
_entity_poly.pdbx_seq_one_letter_code
_entity_poly.pdbx_strand_id
1 'polypeptide(L)'
;MTDSVQDAREALGQRLRVIRRDAGISGRELASREGWHESKVSRIEHGRNTPSSDDIRAYCNHCRAHEQLPDLLATLHNIDAAYLEYRRLLSAGVKRGQQLYAKLEAEAKLIRTYDPQIIPGLLQTAEYAEAKLRSVIEFYHLPNDLDAGVSKRIERQQVLYRRDHRFHFVISERSLYTTVGDDDVMRGQLDRLHSIIGMPRVTFGIVPLTAEAKVVLENFTMFDNRMVKVEGHTAELTITQPRKSHCMGAHSTSCPISP
;
A
#
# COMPACT_ATOMS: atom_id res chain seq x y z
N MET A 1 6.07 -13.19 -4.26
CA MET A 1 5.26 -13.50 -3.21
C MET A 1 5.46 -12.84 -1.85
N THR A 2 6.51 -12.13 -1.60
CA THR A 2 6.86 -11.42 -0.37
C THR A 2 7.39 -10.03 -0.71
N ASP A 3 6.90 -9.44 -1.85
CA ASP A 3 7.71 -8.45 -2.55
C ASP A 3 7.82 -7.11 -1.81
N SER A 4 6.76 -6.52 -1.27
CA SER A 4 6.85 -5.17 -0.71
C SER A 4 7.61 -5.05 0.63
N VAL A 5 7.45 -5.99 1.56
CA VAL A 5 8.24 -6.01 2.82
C VAL A 5 9.65 -6.49 2.52
N GLN A 6 9.80 -7.45 1.61
CA GLN A 6 11.08 -7.93 1.17
C GLN A 6 11.83 -6.83 0.41
N ASP A 7 11.18 -6.12 -0.50
CA ASP A 7 11.75 -4.97 -1.23
C ASP A 7 12.19 -3.86 -0.27
N ALA A 8 11.38 -3.58 0.76
CA ALA A 8 11.74 -2.60 1.77
C ALA A 8 12.95 -3.05 2.62
N ARG A 9 13.06 -4.36 2.92
CA ARG A 9 14.25 -4.93 3.59
C ARG A 9 15.47 -4.87 2.69
N GLU A 10 15.33 -5.20 1.42
CA GLU A 10 16.39 -5.10 0.43
C GLU A 10 16.85 -3.66 0.26
N ALA A 11 15.93 -2.72 0.16
CA ALA A 11 16.25 -1.30 0.09
C ALA A 11 17.00 -0.79 1.32
N LEU A 12 16.57 -1.21 2.53
CA LEU A 12 17.29 -0.90 3.77
C LEU A 12 18.69 -1.55 3.77
N GLY A 13 18.79 -2.82 3.38
CA GLY A 13 20.06 -3.54 3.27
C GLY A 13 21.02 -2.89 2.27
N GLN A 14 20.54 -2.49 1.11
CA GLN A 14 21.33 -1.77 0.12
C GLN A 14 21.81 -0.41 0.64
N ARG A 15 20.97 0.32 1.36
CA ARG A 15 21.37 1.58 1.98
C ARG A 15 22.49 1.40 3.00
N LEU A 16 22.40 0.36 3.85
CA LEU A 16 23.46 -0.01 4.79
C LEU A 16 24.77 -0.39 4.06
N ARG A 17 24.65 -1.12 2.95
CA ARG A 17 25.80 -1.47 2.10
C ARG A 17 26.49 -0.24 1.50
N VAL A 18 25.71 0.73 1.03
CA VAL A 18 26.25 2.01 0.50
C VAL A 18 27.01 2.73 1.60
N ILE A 19 26.39 2.92 2.77
CA ILE A 19 27.02 3.56 3.94
C ILE A 19 28.37 2.92 4.28
N ARG A 20 28.41 1.60 4.32
CA ARG A 20 29.65 0.87 4.61
C ARG A 20 30.71 1.06 3.53
N ARG A 21 30.32 1.02 2.24
CA ARG A 21 31.25 1.21 1.12
C ARG A 21 31.80 2.62 1.07
N ASP A 22 30.97 3.62 1.31
CA ASP A 22 31.38 5.03 1.33
C ASP A 22 32.38 5.31 2.45
N ALA A 23 32.28 4.57 3.57
CA ALA A 23 33.26 4.61 4.64
C ALA A 23 34.56 3.81 4.34
N GLY A 24 34.66 3.16 3.18
CA GLY A 24 35.82 2.34 2.79
C GLY A 24 35.97 1.03 3.55
N ILE A 25 34.94 0.58 4.30
CA ILE A 25 34.98 -0.61 5.15
C ILE A 25 34.48 -1.84 4.38
N SER A 26 35.26 -2.95 4.41
CA SER A 26 34.79 -4.22 3.84
C SER A 26 33.76 -4.90 4.75
N GLY A 27 32.92 -5.78 4.17
CA GLY A 27 31.94 -6.55 4.97
C GLY A 27 32.60 -7.44 6.03
N ARG A 28 33.78 -8.01 5.70
CA ARG A 28 34.61 -8.79 6.63
C ARG A 28 35.13 -7.92 7.78
N GLU A 29 35.57 -6.73 7.47
CA GLU A 29 36.08 -5.80 8.47
C GLU A 29 34.99 -5.37 9.45
N LEU A 30 33.79 -5.00 8.94
CA LEU A 30 32.66 -4.67 9.79
C LEU A 30 32.28 -5.84 10.71
N ALA A 31 32.20 -7.05 10.14
CA ALA A 31 31.92 -8.26 10.91
C ALA A 31 32.96 -8.49 12.01
N SER A 32 34.26 -8.33 11.69
CA SER A 32 35.33 -8.50 12.66
C SER A 32 35.25 -7.48 13.81
N ARG A 33 34.95 -6.23 13.51
CA ARG A 33 34.84 -5.16 14.53
C ARG A 33 33.69 -5.38 15.51
N GLU A 34 32.60 -5.99 15.06
CA GLU A 34 31.41 -6.29 15.87
C GLU A 34 31.37 -7.73 16.40
N GLY A 35 32.38 -8.56 16.12
CA GLY A 35 32.38 -9.96 16.48
C GLY A 35 31.31 -10.79 15.77
N TRP A 36 30.87 -10.34 14.58
CA TRP A 36 29.86 -11.03 13.79
C TRP A 36 30.49 -12.05 12.84
N HIS A 37 29.70 -13.04 12.46
CA HIS A 37 30.05 -13.88 11.33
C HIS A 37 29.85 -13.13 10.02
N GLU A 38 30.77 -13.24 9.04
CA GLU A 38 30.74 -12.53 7.76
C GLU A 38 29.40 -12.70 7.01
N SER A 39 28.78 -13.87 7.11
CA SER A 39 27.50 -14.15 6.50
C SER A 39 26.36 -13.29 7.05
N LYS A 40 26.49 -12.73 8.28
CA LYS A 40 25.47 -11.85 8.85
C LYS A 40 25.42 -10.53 8.07
N VAL A 41 26.57 -9.91 7.83
CA VAL A 41 26.67 -8.67 7.02
C VAL A 41 26.07 -8.88 5.64
N SER A 42 26.47 -9.96 4.96
CA SER A 42 25.93 -10.28 3.62
C SER A 42 24.43 -10.49 3.63
N ARG A 43 23.87 -11.21 4.62
CA ARG A 43 22.41 -11.44 4.70
C ARG A 43 21.63 -10.16 4.97
N ILE A 44 22.12 -9.27 5.82
CA ILE A 44 21.53 -7.96 6.07
C ILE A 44 21.54 -7.11 4.80
N GLU A 45 22.71 -6.99 4.15
CA GLU A 45 22.87 -6.13 2.97
C GLU A 45 22.08 -6.59 1.74
N HIS A 46 21.73 -7.88 1.65
CA HIS A 46 20.88 -8.45 0.60
C HIS A 46 19.41 -8.63 1.05
N GLY A 47 19.00 -8.04 2.17
CA GLY A 47 17.63 -8.11 2.65
C GLY A 47 17.16 -9.52 3.09
N ARG A 48 18.07 -10.50 3.14
CA ARG A 48 17.75 -11.89 3.57
C ARG A 48 17.46 -11.98 5.06
N ASN A 49 18.04 -11.09 5.85
CA ASN A 49 17.76 -10.92 7.28
C ASN A 49 17.39 -9.47 7.55
N THR A 50 16.36 -9.24 8.36
CA THR A 50 16.06 -7.91 8.90
C THR A 50 17.14 -7.55 9.92
N PRO A 51 17.80 -6.39 9.79
CA PRO A 51 18.73 -5.92 10.82
C PRO A 51 17.97 -5.59 12.10
N SER A 52 18.61 -5.78 13.26
CA SER A 52 18.14 -5.23 14.51
C SER A 52 18.47 -3.72 14.61
N SER A 53 17.85 -3.03 15.58
CA SER A 53 18.23 -1.64 15.88
C SER A 53 19.70 -1.50 16.24
N ASP A 54 20.26 -2.49 16.93
CA ASP A 54 21.68 -2.52 17.32
C ASP A 54 22.58 -2.77 16.11
N ASP A 55 22.16 -3.61 15.18
CA ASP A 55 22.89 -3.80 13.92
C ASP A 55 22.98 -2.48 13.14
N ILE A 56 21.89 -1.71 13.05
CA ILE A 56 21.89 -0.39 12.39
C ILE A 56 22.82 0.59 13.12
N ARG A 57 22.80 0.59 14.47
CA ARG A 57 23.72 1.40 15.28
C ARG A 57 25.17 1.06 15.01
N ALA A 58 25.49 -0.25 14.93
CA ALA A 58 26.84 -0.72 14.62
C ALA A 58 27.32 -0.21 13.25
N TYR A 59 26.46 -0.33 12.20
CA TYR A 59 26.78 0.25 10.89
C TYR A 59 27.08 1.74 10.99
N CYS A 60 26.19 2.52 11.64
CA CYS A 60 26.37 3.96 11.75
C CYS A 60 27.61 4.36 12.54
N ASN A 61 27.93 3.63 13.61
CA ASN A 61 29.11 3.90 14.44
C ASN A 61 30.42 3.63 13.68
N HIS A 62 30.56 2.47 13.05
CA HIS A 62 31.79 2.14 12.32
C HIS A 62 31.97 2.90 11.03
N CYS A 63 30.86 3.26 10.39
CA CYS A 63 30.87 4.00 9.12
C CYS A 63 30.76 5.52 9.29
N ARG A 64 30.77 6.04 10.52
CA ARG A 64 30.63 7.49 10.83
C ARG A 64 29.37 8.13 10.22
N ALA A 65 28.29 7.37 10.14
CA ALA A 65 27.02 7.79 9.53
C ALA A 65 25.95 8.14 10.58
N HIS A 66 26.34 8.75 11.71
CA HIS A 66 25.45 9.03 12.85
C HIS A 66 24.23 9.89 12.45
N GLU A 67 24.40 10.81 11.50
CA GLU A 67 23.30 11.66 11.00
C GLU A 67 22.18 10.84 10.31
N GLN A 68 22.49 9.68 9.77
CA GLN A 68 21.50 8.80 9.11
C GLN A 68 20.80 7.84 10.07
N LEU A 69 21.30 7.71 11.30
CA LEU A 69 20.78 6.74 12.28
C LEU A 69 19.27 6.91 12.55
N PRO A 70 18.73 8.13 12.79
CA PRO A 70 17.29 8.29 13.04
C PRO A 70 16.43 7.81 11.86
N ASP A 71 16.84 8.13 10.62
CA ASP A 71 16.12 7.75 9.41
C ASP A 71 16.15 6.23 9.17
N LEU A 72 17.27 5.58 9.43
CA LEU A 72 17.44 4.14 9.28
C LEU A 72 16.62 3.38 10.32
N LEU A 73 16.61 3.84 11.57
CA LEU A 73 15.77 3.26 12.63
C LEU A 73 14.29 3.46 12.34
N ALA A 74 13.88 4.64 11.85
CA ALA A 74 12.51 4.89 11.44
C ALA A 74 12.09 3.96 10.28
N THR A 75 13.00 3.73 9.32
CA THR A 75 12.76 2.79 8.21
C THR A 75 12.58 1.35 8.73
N LEU A 76 13.43 0.90 9.65
CA LEU A 76 13.29 -0.42 10.28
C LEU A 76 11.95 -0.56 11.02
N HIS A 77 11.61 0.40 11.87
CA HIS A 77 10.35 0.39 12.63
C HIS A 77 9.12 0.40 11.70
N ASN A 78 9.18 1.11 10.58
CA ASN A 78 8.10 1.10 9.59
C ASN A 78 7.93 -0.28 8.93
N ILE A 79 9.03 -0.98 8.63
CA ILE A 79 9.00 -2.34 8.07
C ILE A 79 8.38 -3.31 9.07
N ASP A 80 8.82 -3.26 10.32
CA ASP A 80 8.33 -4.15 11.38
C ASP A 80 6.86 -3.84 11.74
N ALA A 81 6.50 -2.56 11.84
CA ALA A 81 5.14 -2.13 12.12
C ALA A 81 4.16 -2.49 11.01
N ALA A 82 4.55 -2.33 9.75
CA ALA A 82 3.72 -2.68 8.60
C ALA A 82 3.40 -4.18 8.58
N TYR A 83 4.40 -5.03 8.84
CA TYR A 83 4.22 -6.48 8.88
C TYR A 83 3.33 -6.94 10.04
N LEU A 84 3.58 -6.42 11.26
CA LEU A 84 2.80 -6.76 12.45
C LEU A 84 1.37 -6.23 12.38
N GLU A 85 1.20 -5.02 11.88
CA GLU A 85 -0.12 -4.39 11.74
C GLU A 85 -0.97 -5.12 10.72
N TYR A 86 -0.41 -5.50 9.56
CA TYR A 86 -1.12 -6.26 8.54
C TYR A 86 -1.59 -7.62 9.06
N ARG A 87 -0.74 -8.37 9.77
CA ARG A 87 -1.14 -9.64 10.41
C ARG A 87 -2.20 -9.44 11.48
N ARG A 88 -2.12 -8.39 12.29
CA ARG A 88 -3.13 -8.04 13.29
C ARG A 88 -4.45 -7.62 12.65
N LEU A 89 -4.39 -6.87 11.56
CA LEU A 89 -5.56 -6.49 10.77
C LEU A 89 -6.26 -7.73 10.22
N LEU A 90 -5.53 -8.60 9.57
CA LEU A 90 -6.06 -9.85 9.03
C LEU A 90 -6.63 -10.76 10.13
N SER A 91 -5.91 -10.96 11.24
CA SER A 91 -6.36 -11.81 12.34
C SER A 91 -7.61 -11.29 13.07
N ALA A 92 -7.90 -10.00 12.96
CA ALA A 92 -9.09 -9.36 13.57
C ALA A 92 -10.32 -9.36 12.66
N GLY A 93 -10.24 -10.00 11.48
CA GLY A 93 -11.31 -10.06 10.49
C GLY A 93 -11.38 -8.86 9.56
N VAL A 94 -12.22 -8.97 8.53
CA VAL A 94 -12.34 -7.96 7.47
C VAL A 94 -13.03 -6.68 7.93
N LYS A 95 -13.92 -6.75 8.91
CA LYS A 95 -14.63 -5.59 9.48
C LYS A 95 -13.65 -4.54 10.02
N ARG A 96 -12.60 -4.96 10.72
CA ARG A 96 -11.62 -4.04 11.33
C ARG A 96 -10.85 -3.24 10.27
N GLY A 97 -10.46 -3.89 9.16
CA GLY A 97 -9.87 -3.21 8.01
C GLY A 97 -10.79 -2.11 7.47
N GLN A 98 -12.09 -2.42 7.31
CA GLN A 98 -13.08 -1.44 6.86
C GLN A 98 -13.22 -0.26 7.82
N GLN A 99 -13.14 -0.47 9.14
CA GLN A 99 -13.22 0.60 10.15
C GLN A 99 -12.03 1.56 10.06
N LEU A 100 -10.83 1.05 9.83
CA LEU A 100 -9.63 1.89 9.68
C LEU A 100 -9.71 2.77 8.43
N TYR A 101 -10.12 2.21 7.31
CA TYR A 101 -10.34 2.99 6.09
C TYR A 101 -11.44 4.04 6.28
N ALA A 102 -12.56 3.68 6.93
CA ALA A 102 -13.64 4.63 7.21
C ALA A 102 -13.16 5.87 7.98
N LYS A 103 -12.25 5.69 8.95
CA LYS A 103 -11.67 6.80 9.71
C LYS A 103 -10.81 7.71 8.82
N LEU A 104 -9.90 7.12 8.03
CA LEU A 104 -9.03 7.87 7.12
C LEU A 104 -9.83 8.63 6.07
N GLU A 105 -10.85 7.98 5.51
CA GLU A 105 -11.75 8.59 4.52
C GLU A 105 -12.58 9.73 5.11
N ALA A 106 -13.01 9.62 6.37
CA ALA A 106 -13.76 10.67 7.03
C ALA A 106 -12.92 11.93 7.36
N GLU A 107 -11.61 11.77 7.55
CA GLU A 107 -10.68 12.85 7.90
C GLU A 107 -10.10 13.56 6.66
N ALA A 108 -9.95 12.85 5.53
CA ALA A 108 -9.33 13.38 4.32
C ALA A 108 -10.33 14.23 3.50
N LYS A 109 -9.84 15.34 2.93
CA LYS A 109 -10.62 16.21 2.04
C LYS A 109 -10.57 15.78 0.58
N LEU A 110 -9.46 15.20 0.17
CA LEU A 110 -9.21 14.70 -1.17
C LEU A 110 -8.69 13.26 -1.11
N ILE A 111 -9.45 12.35 -1.70
CA ILE A 111 -9.09 10.94 -1.78
C ILE A 111 -8.83 10.60 -3.24
N ARG A 112 -7.64 10.06 -3.52
CA ARG A 112 -7.26 9.58 -4.86
C ARG A 112 -6.96 8.10 -4.77
N THR A 113 -7.64 7.32 -5.60
CA THR A 113 -7.44 5.86 -5.64
C THR A 113 -7.11 5.43 -7.06
N TYR A 114 -6.08 4.63 -7.19
CA TYR A 114 -5.78 3.88 -8.40
C TYR A 114 -5.90 2.39 -8.10
N ASP A 115 -6.66 1.67 -8.91
CA ASP A 115 -6.75 0.23 -8.81
C ASP A 115 -6.66 -0.40 -10.22
N PRO A 116 -5.58 -1.16 -10.49
CA PRO A 116 -5.39 -1.77 -11.81
C PRO A 116 -6.12 -3.10 -11.99
N GLN A 117 -6.72 -3.67 -10.95
CA GLN A 117 -7.20 -5.05 -10.98
C GLN A 117 -8.69 -5.21 -10.66
N ILE A 118 -9.22 -4.41 -9.73
CA ILE A 118 -10.60 -4.53 -9.25
C ILE A 118 -11.24 -3.15 -9.09
N ILE A 119 -12.53 -3.13 -8.85
CA ILE A 119 -13.25 -1.89 -8.56
C ILE A 119 -12.93 -1.43 -7.12
N PRO A 120 -12.56 -0.16 -6.90
CA PRO A 120 -12.28 0.40 -5.57
C PRO A 120 -13.43 0.23 -4.60
N GLY A 121 -13.14 -0.07 -3.32
CA GLY A 121 -14.13 -0.41 -2.30
C GLY A 121 -15.25 0.62 -2.09
N LEU A 122 -14.96 1.92 -2.27
CA LEU A 122 -15.97 2.99 -2.19
C LEU A 122 -16.98 2.97 -3.34
N LEU A 123 -16.69 2.29 -4.44
CA LEU A 123 -17.52 2.22 -5.64
C LEU A 123 -18.28 0.89 -5.79
N GLN A 124 -18.06 -0.07 -4.88
CA GLN A 124 -18.61 -1.43 -4.97
C GLN A 124 -20.11 -1.48 -4.60
N THR A 125 -20.84 -2.38 -5.22
CA THR A 125 -22.16 -2.81 -4.72
C THR A 125 -21.98 -3.72 -3.50
N ALA A 126 -23.08 -4.04 -2.80
CA ALA A 126 -23.03 -4.94 -1.65
C ALA A 126 -22.62 -6.37 -2.09
N GLU A 127 -23.18 -6.84 -3.20
CA GLU A 127 -22.94 -8.17 -3.76
C GLU A 127 -21.48 -8.32 -4.25
N TYR A 128 -20.96 -7.30 -4.94
CA TYR A 128 -19.54 -7.28 -5.35
C TYR A 128 -18.61 -7.25 -4.12
N ALA A 129 -18.94 -6.42 -3.13
CA ALA A 129 -18.18 -6.33 -1.89
C ALA A 129 -18.21 -7.67 -1.12
N GLU A 130 -19.36 -8.34 -1.08
CA GLU A 130 -19.51 -9.65 -0.47
C GLU A 130 -18.62 -10.68 -1.15
N ALA A 131 -18.74 -10.83 -2.47
CA ALA A 131 -17.95 -11.79 -3.24
C ALA A 131 -16.44 -11.56 -3.06
N LYS A 132 -16.00 -10.27 -3.09
CA LYS A 132 -14.60 -9.91 -2.87
C LYS A 132 -14.11 -10.19 -1.45
N LEU A 133 -14.89 -9.83 -0.42
CA LEU A 133 -14.50 -10.06 0.98
C LEU A 133 -14.52 -11.57 1.32
N ARG A 134 -15.45 -12.32 0.77
CA ARG A 134 -15.49 -13.79 0.89
C ARG A 134 -14.21 -14.42 0.37
N SER A 135 -13.78 -14.04 -0.84
CA SER A 135 -12.50 -14.51 -1.42
C SER A 135 -11.28 -14.16 -0.54
N VAL A 136 -11.29 -13.00 0.09
CA VAL A 136 -10.21 -12.58 1.02
C VAL A 136 -10.23 -13.45 2.29
N ILE A 137 -11.41 -13.66 2.88
CA ILE A 137 -11.58 -14.51 4.08
C ILE A 137 -11.10 -15.93 3.80
N GLU A 138 -11.51 -16.51 2.68
CA GLU A 138 -11.13 -17.87 2.28
C GLU A 138 -9.64 -17.99 2.00
N PHE A 139 -9.07 -17.07 1.24
CA PHE A 139 -7.66 -17.09 0.85
C PHE A 139 -6.71 -16.95 2.04
N TYR A 140 -7.02 -16.06 2.98
CA TYR A 140 -6.19 -15.81 4.16
C TYR A 140 -6.61 -16.59 5.40
N HIS A 141 -7.67 -17.44 5.31
CA HIS A 141 -8.23 -18.20 6.43
C HIS A 141 -8.59 -17.30 7.63
N LEU A 142 -9.30 -16.20 7.35
CA LEU A 142 -9.67 -15.22 8.36
C LEU A 142 -10.90 -15.64 9.15
N PRO A 143 -11.15 -15.04 10.34
CA PRO A 143 -12.44 -15.16 11.00
C PRO A 143 -13.58 -14.74 10.07
N ASN A 144 -14.66 -15.51 10.08
CA ASN A 144 -15.83 -15.23 9.23
C ASN A 144 -16.69 -14.13 9.84
N ASP A 145 -16.35 -12.89 9.54
CA ASP A 145 -17.11 -11.68 9.86
C ASP A 145 -17.66 -10.99 8.60
N LEU A 146 -17.97 -11.78 7.55
CA LEU A 146 -18.32 -11.31 6.20
C LEU A 146 -19.45 -10.28 6.22
N ASP A 147 -20.59 -10.60 6.83
CA ASP A 147 -21.77 -9.70 6.85
C ASP A 147 -21.45 -8.35 7.52
N ALA A 148 -20.70 -8.41 8.60
CA ALA A 148 -20.24 -7.21 9.30
C ALA A 148 -19.22 -6.40 8.49
N GLY A 149 -18.37 -7.09 7.73
CA GLY A 149 -17.43 -6.49 6.79
C GLY A 149 -18.12 -5.80 5.63
N VAL A 150 -19.10 -6.46 5.00
CA VAL A 150 -19.91 -5.90 3.91
C VAL A 150 -20.69 -4.68 4.41
N SER A 151 -21.43 -4.84 5.51
CA SER A 151 -22.20 -3.73 6.10
C SER A 151 -21.32 -2.51 6.36
N LYS A 152 -20.14 -2.71 6.91
CA LYS A 152 -19.19 -1.61 7.18
C LYS A 152 -18.63 -1.01 5.90
N ARG A 153 -18.41 -1.80 4.85
CA ARG A 153 -17.98 -1.28 3.53
C ARG A 153 -19.05 -0.40 2.89
N ILE A 154 -20.31 -0.80 2.96
CA ILE A 154 -21.42 0.01 2.43
C ILE A 154 -21.62 1.27 3.26
N GLU A 155 -21.52 1.19 4.60
CA GLU A 155 -21.56 2.37 5.47
C GLU A 155 -20.48 3.39 5.11
N ARG A 156 -19.24 2.97 4.85
CA ARG A 156 -18.13 3.85 4.43
C ARG A 156 -18.47 4.69 3.21
N GLN A 157 -19.24 4.16 2.26
CA GLN A 157 -19.56 4.83 1.00
C GLN A 157 -20.39 6.11 1.20
N GLN A 158 -20.96 6.31 2.41
CA GLN A 158 -21.64 7.57 2.75
C GLN A 158 -20.70 8.78 2.67
N VAL A 159 -19.39 8.58 2.72
CA VAL A 159 -18.39 9.63 2.53
C VAL A 159 -18.47 10.26 1.14
N LEU A 160 -18.90 9.53 0.10
CA LEU A 160 -19.07 10.03 -1.27
C LEU A 160 -20.10 11.17 -1.37
N TYR A 161 -21.04 11.23 -0.44
CA TYR A 161 -22.12 12.23 -0.40
C TYR A 161 -21.77 13.44 0.47
N ARG A 162 -20.63 13.44 1.15
CA ARG A 162 -20.19 14.56 1.96
C ARG A 162 -19.74 15.74 1.10
N ARG A 163 -20.22 16.93 1.45
CA ARG A 163 -20.00 18.15 0.65
C ARG A 163 -18.56 18.66 0.68
N ASP A 164 -17.80 18.32 1.68
CA ASP A 164 -16.43 18.77 1.95
C ASP A 164 -15.36 17.81 1.42
N HIS A 165 -15.75 16.73 0.73
CA HIS A 165 -14.85 15.73 0.16
C HIS A 165 -14.82 15.80 -1.36
N ARG A 166 -13.67 15.42 -1.94
CA ARG A 166 -13.45 15.21 -3.37
C ARG A 166 -12.80 13.86 -3.59
N PHE A 167 -13.16 13.20 -4.69
CA PHE A 167 -12.69 11.87 -5.02
C PHE A 167 -12.17 11.82 -6.43
N HIS A 168 -10.98 11.24 -6.63
CA HIS A 168 -10.45 10.89 -7.93
C HIS A 168 -10.22 9.40 -7.94
N PHE A 169 -11.00 8.68 -8.71
CA PHE A 169 -10.84 7.25 -8.94
C PHE A 169 -10.29 7.02 -10.33
N VAL A 170 -9.22 6.25 -10.43
CA VAL A 170 -8.68 5.77 -11.70
C VAL A 170 -8.59 4.25 -11.60
N ILE A 171 -9.16 3.57 -12.58
CA ILE A 171 -9.04 2.12 -12.70
C ILE A 171 -8.40 1.75 -14.03
N SER A 172 -7.81 0.56 -14.12
CA SER A 172 -7.49 0.02 -15.43
C SER A 172 -8.77 -0.50 -16.10
N GLU A 173 -8.87 -0.40 -17.40
CA GLU A 173 -9.93 -1.06 -18.17
C GLU A 173 -10.01 -2.56 -17.84
N ARG A 174 -8.89 -3.20 -17.50
CA ARG A 174 -8.83 -4.58 -17.05
C ARG A 174 -9.73 -4.86 -15.86
N SER A 175 -9.90 -3.89 -14.93
CA SER A 175 -10.74 -4.05 -13.76
C SER A 175 -12.23 -4.28 -14.11
N LEU A 176 -12.67 -3.84 -15.30
CA LEU A 176 -14.03 -4.06 -15.80
C LEU A 176 -14.26 -5.48 -16.32
N TYR A 177 -13.18 -6.18 -16.70
CA TYR A 177 -13.23 -7.56 -17.20
C TYR A 177 -12.84 -8.59 -16.13
N THR A 178 -12.33 -8.14 -14.98
CA THR A 178 -12.00 -9.04 -13.87
C THR A 178 -13.28 -9.46 -13.17
N THR A 179 -13.70 -10.70 -13.38
CA THR A 179 -14.92 -11.24 -12.78
C THR A 179 -14.79 -11.39 -11.27
N VAL A 180 -15.72 -10.80 -10.54
CA VAL A 180 -15.90 -10.94 -9.10
C VAL A 180 -17.35 -11.36 -8.84
N GLY A 181 -17.54 -12.51 -8.22
CA GLY A 181 -18.86 -13.13 -8.14
C GLY A 181 -19.28 -13.76 -9.46
N ASP A 182 -20.49 -13.51 -9.87
CA ASP A 182 -21.09 -13.98 -11.11
C ASP A 182 -21.46 -12.81 -12.07
N ASP A 183 -22.08 -13.15 -13.20
CA ASP A 183 -22.45 -12.17 -14.22
C ASP A 183 -23.49 -11.14 -13.72
N ASP A 184 -24.38 -11.52 -12.81
CA ASP A 184 -25.38 -10.61 -12.25
C ASP A 184 -24.73 -9.61 -11.30
N VAL A 185 -23.77 -10.07 -10.48
CA VAL A 185 -22.95 -9.21 -9.63
C VAL A 185 -22.15 -8.22 -10.46
N MET A 186 -21.53 -8.68 -11.55
CA MET A 186 -20.75 -7.81 -12.44
C MET A 186 -21.65 -6.79 -13.15
N ARG A 187 -22.84 -7.19 -13.61
CA ARG A 187 -23.78 -6.28 -14.24
C ARG A 187 -24.22 -5.17 -13.29
N GLY A 188 -24.65 -5.53 -12.06
CA GLY A 188 -25.01 -4.57 -11.03
C GLY A 188 -23.87 -3.65 -10.66
N GLN A 189 -22.63 -4.15 -10.65
CA GLN A 189 -21.43 -3.35 -10.40
C GLN A 189 -21.16 -2.33 -11.52
N LEU A 190 -21.32 -2.70 -12.78
CA LEU A 190 -21.16 -1.78 -13.91
C LEU A 190 -22.22 -0.69 -13.91
N ASP A 191 -23.48 -1.04 -13.61
CA ASP A 191 -24.58 -0.06 -13.45
C ASP A 191 -24.28 0.92 -12.31
N ARG A 192 -23.71 0.43 -11.21
CA ARG A 192 -23.25 1.28 -10.09
C ARG A 192 -22.18 2.27 -10.54
N LEU A 193 -21.17 1.82 -11.28
CA LEU A 193 -20.13 2.71 -11.82
C LEU A 193 -20.73 3.79 -12.71
N HIS A 194 -21.66 3.43 -13.59
CA HIS A 194 -22.34 4.39 -14.44
C HIS A 194 -23.09 5.47 -13.63
N SER A 195 -23.72 5.09 -12.52
CA SER A 195 -24.40 6.04 -11.62
C SER A 195 -23.46 7.00 -10.89
N ILE A 196 -22.19 6.59 -10.67
CA ILE A 196 -21.19 7.38 -9.94
C ILE A 196 -20.50 8.41 -10.85
N ILE A 197 -20.33 8.13 -12.14
CA ILE A 197 -19.65 8.99 -13.11
C ILE A 197 -20.26 10.41 -13.16
N GLY A 198 -21.55 10.55 -12.88
CA GLY A 198 -22.25 11.85 -12.86
C GLY A 198 -22.18 12.61 -11.52
N MET A 199 -21.53 12.09 -10.50
CA MET A 199 -21.51 12.74 -9.17
C MET A 199 -20.59 13.97 -9.16
N PRO A 200 -21.05 15.14 -8.65
CA PRO A 200 -20.34 16.43 -8.80
C PRO A 200 -18.93 16.50 -8.16
N ARG A 201 -18.59 15.56 -7.27
CA ARG A 201 -17.30 15.56 -6.52
C ARG A 201 -16.45 14.35 -6.81
N VAL A 202 -16.89 13.55 -7.77
CA VAL A 202 -16.20 12.34 -8.19
C VAL A 202 -15.64 12.57 -9.59
N THR A 203 -14.33 12.50 -9.71
CA THR A 203 -13.66 12.37 -11.00
C THR A 203 -13.35 10.89 -11.18
N PHE A 204 -13.84 10.30 -12.25
CA PHE A 204 -13.62 8.89 -12.56
C PHE A 204 -12.91 8.76 -13.91
N GLY A 205 -11.82 8.01 -13.93
CA GLY A 205 -11.01 7.75 -15.13
C GLY A 205 -10.75 6.28 -15.34
N ILE A 206 -10.63 5.87 -16.59
CA ILE A 206 -10.26 4.51 -17.00
C ILE A 206 -8.99 4.60 -17.83
N VAL A 207 -7.96 3.83 -17.43
CA VAL A 207 -6.76 3.64 -18.25
C VAL A 207 -7.03 2.51 -19.23
N PRO A 208 -7.08 2.80 -20.55
CA PRO A 208 -7.37 1.77 -21.54
C PRO A 208 -6.25 0.73 -21.63
N LEU A 209 -6.59 -0.50 -22.04
CA LEU A 209 -5.62 -1.59 -22.21
C LEU A 209 -4.53 -1.27 -23.24
N THR A 210 -4.82 -0.35 -24.16
CA THR A 210 -3.89 0.11 -25.19
C THR A 210 -2.98 1.25 -24.73
N ALA A 211 -3.16 1.75 -23.49
CA ALA A 211 -2.31 2.80 -22.97
C ALA A 211 -0.87 2.35 -22.81
N GLU A 212 0.08 3.20 -23.20
CA GLU A 212 1.49 2.95 -22.97
C GLU A 212 1.78 3.02 -21.47
N ALA A 213 2.22 1.90 -20.89
CA ALA A 213 2.61 1.83 -19.48
C ALA A 213 4.06 2.31 -19.33
N LYS A 214 4.25 3.59 -19.01
CA LYS A 214 5.58 4.13 -18.67
C LYS A 214 6.10 3.61 -17.34
N VAL A 215 5.21 3.42 -16.38
CA VAL A 215 5.49 2.85 -15.06
C VAL A 215 4.31 1.96 -14.66
N VAL A 216 4.57 0.72 -14.29
CA VAL A 216 3.55 -0.17 -13.74
C VAL A 216 3.36 0.22 -12.28
N LEU A 217 2.19 0.74 -11.95
CA LEU A 217 1.83 1.10 -10.59
C LEU A 217 1.00 -0.01 -9.94
N GLU A 218 1.31 -0.31 -8.69
CA GLU A 218 0.42 -1.08 -7.81
C GLU A 218 -0.81 -0.24 -7.44
N ASN A 219 -1.83 -0.89 -6.88
CA ASN A 219 -2.97 -0.17 -6.33
C ASN A 219 -2.52 0.75 -5.19
N PHE A 220 -3.07 1.94 -5.14
CA PHE A 220 -2.84 2.83 -4.01
C PHE A 220 -4.06 3.69 -3.70
N THR A 221 -4.16 4.09 -2.45
CA THR A 221 -5.10 5.15 -2.01
C THR A 221 -4.31 6.25 -1.31
N MET A 222 -4.45 7.47 -1.83
CA MET A 222 -3.84 8.66 -1.27
C MET A 222 -4.88 9.50 -0.54
N PHE A 223 -4.60 9.84 0.71
CA PHE A 223 -5.41 10.70 1.56
C PHE A 223 -4.75 12.07 1.66
N ASP A 224 -5.38 13.07 1.07
CA ASP A 224 -4.82 14.41 0.83
C ASP A 224 -3.44 14.31 0.13
N ASN A 225 -2.46 15.08 0.57
CA ASN A 225 -1.05 14.92 0.19
C ASN A 225 -0.20 14.43 1.37
N ARG A 226 -0.82 13.74 2.34
CA ARG A 226 -0.20 13.42 3.63
C ARG A 226 0.11 11.94 3.77
N MET A 227 -0.72 11.07 3.21
CA MET A 227 -0.59 9.63 3.39
C MET A 227 -0.94 8.91 2.10
N VAL A 228 -0.16 7.91 1.77
CA VAL A 228 -0.46 6.94 0.70
C VAL A 228 -0.46 5.55 1.30
N LYS A 229 -1.49 4.78 1.02
CA LYS A 229 -1.56 3.36 1.31
C LYS A 229 -1.43 2.58 0.01
N VAL A 230 -0.54 1.61 0.01
CA VAL A 230 -0.35 0.65 -1.07
C VAL A 230 -0.65 -0.73 -0.50
N GLU A 231 -1.63 -1.41 -1.07
CA GLU A 231 -2.04 -2.75 -0.62
C GLU A 231 -1.34 -3.81 -1.46
N GLY A 232 -0.53 -4.63 -0.82
CA GLY A 232 0.04 -5.83 -1.41
C GLY A 232 -0.62 -7.10 -0.85
N HIS A 233 -0.31 -8.26 -1.44
CA HIS A 233 -0.84 -9.54 -0.98
C HIS A 233 -0.35 -9.93 0.43
N THR A 234 0.79 -9.44 0.86
CA THR A 234 1.44 -9.84 2.13
C THR A 234 1.60 -8.72 3.13
N ALA A 235 1.43 -7.48 2.70
CA ALA A 235 1.57 -6.29 3.55
C ALA A 235 0.85 -5.09 2.95
N GLU A 236 0.47 -4.16 3.82
CA GLU A 236 0.04 -2.82 3.46
C GLU A 236 1.19 -1.85 3.77
N LEU A 237 1.61 -1.07 2.80
CA LEU A 237 2.61 -0.03 2.99
C LEU A 237 1.92 1.32 3.22
N THR A 238 2.25 1.98 4.32
CA THR A 238 1.80 3.34 4.62
C THR A 238 2.96 4.32 4.42
N ILE A 239 2.83 5.26 3.48
CA ILE A 239 3.82 6.27 3.15
C ILE A 239 3.31 7.62 3.65
N THR A 240 4.03 8.24 4.59
CA THR A 240 3.70 9.56 5.15
C THR A 240 4.73 10.64 4.84
N GLN A 241 5.78 10.30 4.08
CA GLN A 241 6.85 11.23 3.74
C GLN A 241 6.43 12.19 2.62
N PRO A 242 6.49 13.53 2.80
CA PRO A 242 5.97 14.51 1.84
C PRO A 242 6.56 14.39 0.43
N ARG A 243 7.86 14.10 0.31
CA ARG A 243 8.53 13.95 -1.00
C ARG A 243 8.03 12.74 -1.79
N LYS A 244 7.79 11.61 -1.11
CA LYS A 244 7.32 10.36 -1.76
C LYS A 244 5.84 10.44 -2.13
N SER A 245 5.00 11.04 -1.28
CA SER A 245 3.60 11.23 -1.58
C SER A 245 3.37 12.20 -2.75
N HIS A 246 4.24 13.20 -2.92
CA HIS A 246 4.17 14.12 -4.05
C HIS A 246 4.45 13.45 -5.40
N CYS A 247 5.41 12.53 -5.47
CA CYS A 247 5.70 11.77 -6.69
C CYS A 247 4.48 10.94 -7.15
N MET A 248 3.77 10.29 -6.23
CA MET A 248 2.57 9.51 -6.57
C MET A 248 1.39 10.40 -6.98
N GLY A 249 1.26 11.59 -6.39
CA GLY A 249 0.25 12.57 -6.78
C GLY A 249 0.45 13.13 -8.19
N ALA A 250 1.69 13.31 -8.64
CA ALA A 250 2.01 13.81 -9.97
C ALA A 250 1.61 12.83 -11.09
N HIS A 251 1.68 11.53 -10.84
CA HIS A 251 1.25 10.51 -11.79
C HIS A 251 -0.28 10.44 -11.94
N SER A 252 -1.03 10.75 -10.88
CA SER A 252 -2.51 10.77 -10.96
C SER A 252 -3.07 12.00 -11.68
N THR A 253 -2.29 13.07 -11.82
CA THR A 253 -2.71 14.32 -12.49
C THR A 253 -2.23 14.42 -13.94
N SER A 254 -1.30 13.57 -14.36
CA SER A 254 -0.76 13.58 -15.74
C SER A 254 -1.54 12.70 -16.73
N CYS A 255 -2.66 12.10 -16.33
CA CYS A 255 -3.58 11.49 -17.27
C CYS A 255 -4.37 12.62 -17.96
N PRO A 256 -4.19 12.93 -19.26
CA PRO A 256 -4.97 13.95 -19.93
C PRO A 256 -6.40 13.43 -20.06
N ILE A 257 -7.27 13.86 -19.16
CA ILE A 257 -8.71 13.77 -19.39
C ILE A 257 -9.01 14.86 -20.41
N SER A 258 -9.00 14.49 -21.67
CA SER A 258 -9.58 15.34 -22.73
C SER A 258 -11.09 15.39 -22.53
N PRO A 259 -11.72 16.56 -22.69
CA PRO A 259 -13.14 16.75 -22.48
C PRO A 259 -14.00 15.95 -23.44
#